data_3fee8a9249aff0be63734a6d957005ab
#
_entry.id   3fee8a9249aff0be63734a6d957005ab
#
_cell.length_a   1.000
_cell.length_b   1.000
_cell.length_c   1.000
_cell.angle_alpha   90.00
_cell.angle_beta   90.00
_cell.angle_gamma   90.00
#
_symmetry.space_group_name_H-M   'P 1'
#
loop_
_entity.id
_entity.type
_entity.pdbx_description
1 polymer ?
#
loop_
_entity_poly.entity_id
_entity_poly.type
_entity_poly.pdbx_seq_one_letter_code
_entity_poly.pdbx_strand_id
1 'polypeptide(L)'
;MKFARLVAVTLLFLVVSGFTDCYKPVTNSGLPKHIKTVAVPAFQFEAKGIRYKVETRFTEAVMREVIRRGNGLKVQGTVEGADAVIDGNIRDFAFTGVLLDREGRARVYEVNIVCGVTIRDVKEKKVIYDNQNFVFRDSFEFSQDPRSFFNEEDPAVERIARAFAESVVSAFVNGIGVKDEKK
;
A
#
# COMPACT_ATOMS: atom_id res chain seq x y z
N MET A 1 -52.15 4.63 36.87
CA MET A 1 -50.70 4.30 36.98
C MET A 1 -50.24 3.22 35.98
N LYS A 2 -51.03 2.25 35.57
CA LYS A 2 -50.66 1.19 34.61
C LYS A 2 -50.52 1.74 33.16
N PHE A 3 -51.37 2.70 32.75
CA PHE A 3 -51.35 3.30 31.42
C PHE A 3 -50.11 4.16 31.15
N ALA A 4 -49.64 4.91 32.15
CA ALA A 4 -48.42 5.71 32.05
C ALA A 4 -47.15 4.83 31.92
N ARG A 5 -47.11 3.65 32.53
CA ARG A 5 -45.99 2.70 32.39
C ARG A 5 -45.98 2.04 31.00
N LEU A 6 -47.12 1.77 30.42
CA LEU A 6 -47.24 1.19 29.08
C LEU A 6 -46.78 2.19 28.01
N VAL A 7 -47.14 3.46 28.13
CA VAL A 7 -46.70 4.53 27.22
C VAL A 7 -45.19 4.76 27.34
N ALA A 8 -44.62 4.71 28.55
CA ALA A 8 -43.17 4.85 28.75
C ALA A 8 -42.37 3.72 28.14
N VAL A 9 -42.85 2.48 28.22
CA VAL A 9 -42.22 1.30 27.63
C VAL A 9 -42.25 1.34 26.10
N THR A 10 -43.37 1.76 25.49
CA THR A 10 -43.47 1.90 24.03
C THR A 10 -42.61 3.04 23.51
N LEU A 11 -42.50 4.15 24.26
CA LEU A 11 -41.60 5.26 23.88
C LEU A 11 -40.12 4.85 23.95
N LEU A 12 -39.75 4.05 24.96
CA LEU A 12 -38.41 3.52 25.11
C LEU A 12 -38.02 2.56 23.97
N PHE A 13 -38.98 1.73 23.50
CA PHE A 13 -38.76 0.82 22.38
C PHE A 13 -38.58 1.55 21.04
N LEU A 14 -39.23 2.69 20.84
CA LEU A 14 -39.11 3.54 19.64
C LEU A 14 -37.76 4.22 19.55
N VAL A 15 -37.11 4.55 20.68
CA VAL A 15 -35.81 5.21 20.71
C VAL A 15 -34.66 4.22 20.40
N VAL A 16 -34.83 2.93 20.75
CA VAL A 16 -33.78 1.90 20.52
C VAL A 16 -33.74 1.47 19.05
N SER A 17 -34.84 1.61 18.29
CA SER A 17 -34.87 1.22 16.86
C SER A 17 -34.15 2.16 15.91
N GLY A 18 -33.73 3.34 16.37
CA GLY A 18 -33.12 4.39 15.53
C GLY A 18 -31.60 4.29 15.31
N PHE A 19 -30.88 3.36 15.95
CA PHE A 19 -29.41 3.34 15.93
C PHE A 19 -28.77 2.24 15.09
N THR A 20 -29.51 1.52 14.26
CA THR A 20 -28.96 0.38 13.52
C THR A 20 -28.37 0.70 12.15
N ASP A 21 -28.35 1.96 11.69
CA ASP A 21 -27.98 2.30 10.31
C ASP A 21 -26.56 2.87 10.12
N CYS A 22 -25.70 2.84 11.14
CA CYS A 22 -24.36 3.45 11.03
C CYS A 22 -23.22 2.49 10.69
N TYR A 23 -23.46 1.19 10.54
CA TYR A 23 -22.40 0.27 10.13
C TYR A 23 -22.67 -0.27 8.72
N LYS A 24 -22.21 0.45 7.70
CA LYS A 24 -22.03 -0.13 6.37
C LYS A 24 -20.75 -0.95 6.40
N PRO A 25 -20.80 -2.29 6.24
CA PRO A 25 -19.58 -3.06 6.07
C PRO A 25 -18.84 -2.49 4.85
N VAL A 26 -17.57 -2.15 5.02
CA VAL A 26 -16.68 -1.77 3.91
C VAL A 26 -16.44 -3.02 3.08
N THR A 27 -17.43 -3.42 2.32
CA THR A 27 -17.27 -4.39 1.24
C THR A 27 -16.66 -3.61 0.08
N ASN A 28 -15.53 -4.03 -0.44
CA ASN A 28 -14.82 -3.66 -1.69
C ASN A 28 -15.49 -2.53 -2.52
N SER A 29 -15.80 -1.42 -1.88
CA SER A 29 -16.70 -0.39 -2.43
C SER A 29 -16.03 0.49 -3.49
N GLY A 30 -14.75 0.29 -3.78
CA GLY A 30 -14.01 1.06 -4.78
C GLY A 30 -13.62 0.28 -6.03
N LEU A 31 -13.62 -1.05 -5.99
CA LEU A 31 -13.23 -1.87 -7.14
C LEU A 31 -14.42 -2.27 -8.00
N PRO A 32 -14.30 -2.21 -9.35
CA PRO A 32 -15.27 -2.77 -10.28
C PRO A 32 -15.51 -4.26 -9.99
N LYS A 33 -16.76 -4.70 -9.97
CA LYS A 33 -17.17 -6.09 -9.64
C LYS A 33 -16.56 -7.16 -10.54
N HIS A 34 -16.09 -6.79 -11.74
CA HIS A 34 -15.48 -7.72 -12.68
C HIS A 34 -14.01 -8.02 -12.35
N ILE A 35 -13.34 -7.21 -11.53
CA ILE A 35 -11.96 -7.45 -11.12
C ILE A 35 -11.94 -8.53 -10.04
N LYS A 36 -11.45 -9.71 -10.41
CA LYS A 36 -11.28 -10.88 -9.54
C LYS A 36 -9.84 -11.35 -9.47
N THR A 37 -9.06 -11.08 -10.52
CA THR A 37 -7.66 -11.50 -10.64
C THR A 37 -6.79 -10.28 -10.89
N VAL A 38 -5.77 -10.11 -10.06
CA VAL A 38 -4.83 -8.99 -10.13
C VAL A 38 -3.44 -9.52 -10.45
N ALA A 39 -2.84 -9.01 -11.50
CA ALA A 39 -1.44 -9.25 -11.80
C ALA A 39 -0.55 -8.19 -11.14
N VAL A 40 0.53 -8.65 -10.54
CA VAL A 40 1.62 -7.81 -10.03
C VAL A 40 2.91 -8.34 -10.68
N PRO A 41 3.24 -7.92 -11.90
CA PRO A 41 4.50 -8.30 -12.53
C PRO A 41 5.69 -7.76 -11.73
N ALA A 42 6.88 -8.35 -11.96
CA ALA A 42 8.09 -7.88 -11.32
C ALA A 42 8.30 -6.38 -11.59
N PHE A 43 8.48 -5.61 -10.53
CA PHE A 43 8.75 -4.18 -10.63
C PHE A 43 10.07 -3.93 -11.36
N GLN A 44 10.14 -2.82 -12.06
CA GLN A 44 11.35 -2.43 -12.76
C GLN A 44 12.23 -1.57 -11.86
N PHE A 45 13.56 -1.81 -11.92
CA PHE A 45 14.54 -0.99 -11.22
C PHE A 45 15.20 -0.06 -12.23
N GLU A 46 14.81 1.22 -12.21
CA GLU A 46 15.31 2.26 -13.14
C GLU A 46 16.33 3.19 -12.48
N ALA A 47 16.48 3.08 -11.15
CA ALA A 47 17.40 3.94 -10.40
C ALA A 47 18.86 3.70 -10.79
N LYS A 48 19.69 4.73 -10.63
CA LYS A 48 21.13 4.59 -10.88
C LYS A 48 21.80 3.69 -9.85
N GLY A 49 22.65 2.80 -10.32
CA GLY A 49 23.40 1.85 -9.49
C GLY A 49 22.71 0.49 -9.40
N ILE A 50 23.47 -0.50 -8.93
CA ILE A 50 22.99 -1.87 -8.77
C ILE A 50 22.60 -2.05 -7.31
N ARG A 51 21.33 -2.40 -7.05
CA ARG A 51 20.84 -2.79 -5.73
C ARG A 51 20.18 -4.15 -5.81
N TYR A 52 20.68 -5.08 -5.01
CA TYR A 52 20.28 -6.47 -5.09
C TYR A 52 18.85 -6.70 -4.60
N LYS A 53 17.98 -7.13 -5.52
CA LYS A 53 16.62 -7.60 -5.25
C LYS A 53 15.68 -6.57 -4.57
N VAL A 54 15.91 -5.28 -4.70
CA VAL A 54 15.00 -4.26 -4.14
C VAL A 54 13.64 -4.34 -4.84
N GLU A 55 13.65 -4.45 -6.17
CA GLU A 55 12.44 -4.61 -6.99
C GLU A 55 11.63 -5.85 -6.60
N THR A 56 12.30 -6.95 -6.26
CA THR A 56 11.65 -8.18 -5.80
C THR A 56 10.94 -7.95 -4.46
N ARG A 57 11.58 -7.26 -3.51
CA ARG A 57 11.00 -6.95 -2.19
C ARG A 57 9.73 -6.11 -2.32
N PHE A 58 9.75 -5.10 -3.19
CA PHE A 58 8.59 -4.25 -3.45
C PHE A 58 7.45 -5.03 -4.12
N THR A 59 7.76 -5.84 -5.13
CA THR A 59 6.79 -6.71 -5.80
C THR A 59 6.10 -7.65 -4.82
N GLU A 60 6.90 -8.36 -4.01
CA GLU A 60 6.38 -9.29 -3.01
C GLU A 60 5.58 -8.58 -1.92
N ALA A 61 5.99 -7.40 -1.49
CA ALA A 61 5.25 -6.61 -0.51
C ALA A 61 3.86 -6.24 -1.04
N VAL A 62 3.76 -5.78 -2.29
CA VAL A 62 2.48 -5.47 -2.94
C VAL A 62 1.63 -6.72 -3.10
N MET A 63 2.20 -7.84 -3.56
CA MET A 63 1.46 -9.10 -3.68
C MET A 63 0.90 -9.56 -2.34
N ARG A 64 1.71 -9.58 -1.27
CA ARG A 64 1.27 -9.92 0.09
C ARG A 64 0.15 -9.01 0.57
N GLU A 65 0.26 -7.71 0.30
CA GLU A 65 -0.73 -6.74 0.75
C GLU A 65 -2.06 -6.87 -0.01
N VAL A 66 -2.02 -7.13 -1.34
CA VAL A 66 -3.23 -7.43 -2.13
C VAL A 66 -3.91 -8.70 -1.62
N ILE A 67 -3.15 -9.76 -1.29
CA ILE A 67 -3.70 -10.99 -0.70
C ILE A 67 -4.36 -10.68 0.65
N ARG A 68 -3.71 -9.87 1.49
CA ARG A 68 -4.19 -9.53 2.83
C ARG A 68 -5.48 -8.70 2.82
N ARG A 69 -5.55 -7.69 1.94
CA ARG A 69 -6.64 -6.69 1.93
C ARG A 69 -7.61 -6.81 0.76
N GLY A 70 -7.26 -7.58 -0.24
CA GLY A 70 -8.04 -7.71 -1.49
C GLY A 70 -9.35 -8.49 -1.36
N ASN A 71 -9.66 -9.03 -0.16
CA ASN A 71 -10.94 -9.68 0.16
C ASN A 71 -11.39 -10.72 -0.90
N GLY A 72 -10.50 -11.70 -1.17
CA GLY A 72 -10.78 -12.79 -2.10
C GLY A 72 -10.29 -12.56 -3.54
N LEU A 73 -9.54 -11.49 -3.81
CA LEU A 73 -8.85 -11.32 -5.08
C LEU A 73 -7.78 -12.42 -5.25
N LYS A 74 -7.69 -12.96 -6.46
CA LYS A 74 -6.58 -13.83 -6.85
C LYS A 74 -5.41 -12.97 -7.28
N VAL A 75 -4.18 -13.31 -6.83
CA VAL A 75 -2.96 -12.58 -7.18
C VAL A 75 -2.05 -13.47 -7.99
N GLN A 76 -1.48 -12.93 -9.06
CA GLN A 76 -0.53 -13.63 -9.93
C GLN A 76 0.59 -12.69 -10.40
N GLY A 77 1.72 -13.27 -10.82
CA GLY A 77 2.86 -12.49 -11.33
C GLY A 77 2.80 -12.21 -12.83
N THR A 78 1.92 -12.89 -13.58
CA THR A 78 1.80 -12.77 -15.04
C THR A 78 0.57 -11.97 -15.42
N VAL A 79 0.66 -11.21 -16.51
CA VAL A 79 -0.44 -10.34 -16.97
C VAL A 79 -1.54 -11.15 -17.67
N GLU A 80 -1.20 -12.33 -18.23
CA GLU A 80 -2.16 -13.17 -18.96
C GLU A 80 -3.31 -13.60 -18.05
N GLY A 81 -4.54 -13.32 -18.49
CA GLY A 81 -5.76 -13.70 -17.77
C GLY A 81 -6.06 -12.87 -16.53
N ALA A 82 -5.34 -11.79 -16.27
CA ALA A 82 -5.63 -10.87 -15.20
C ALA A 82 -6.73 -9.86 -15.60
N ASP A 83 -7.58 -9.49 -14.63
CA ASP A 83 -8.57 -8.44 -14.81
C ASP A 83 -8.00 -7.05 -14.57
N ALA A 84 -7.03 -6.94 -13.65
CA ALA A 84 -6.29 -5.71 -13.38
C ALA A 84 -4.79 -5.98 -13.26
N VAL A 85 -3.99 -4.96 -13.54
CA VAL A 85 -2.52 -5.02 -13.45
C VAL A 85 -2.02 -3.87 -12.60
N ILE A 86 -1.11 -4.17 -11.67
CA ILE A 86 -0.37 -3.20 -10.87
C ILE A 86 1.06 -3.19 -11.37
N ASP A 87 1.40 -2.25 -12.23
CA ASP A 87 2.76 -2.03 -12.71
C ASP A 87 3.48 -1.05 -11.78
N GLY A 88 4.72 -1.36 -11.43
CA GLY A 88 5.52 -0.50 -10.57
C GLY A 88 6.96 -0.39 -11.05
N ASN A 89 7.59 0.74 -10.74
CA ASN A 89 9.00 0.98 -11.00
C ASN A 89 9.66 1.73 -9.84
N ILE A 90 10.93 1.45 -9.60
CA ILE A 90 11.78 2.16 -8.65
C ILE A 90 12.65 3.12 -9.45
N ARG A 91 12.34 4.42 -9.35
CA ARG A 91 12.92 5.47 -10.18
C ARG A 91 14.16 6.09 -9.58
N ASP A 92 14.22 6.15 -8.25
CA ASP A 92 15.38 6.63 -7.54
C ASP A 92 15.60 5.84 -6.25
N PHE A 93 16.87 5.69 -5.88
CA PHE A 93 17.29 4.97 -4.70
C PHE A 93 18.60 5.57 -4.19
N ALA A 94 18.53 6.31 -3.08
CA ALA A 94 19.66 7.04 -2.56
C ALA A 94 19.88 6.79 -1.06
N PHE A 95 21.15 6.76 -0.66
CA PHE A 95 21.57 6.80 0.74
C PHE A 95 22.28 8.11 1.04
N THR A 96 21.95 8.70 2.17
CA THR A 96 22.60 9.92 2.65
C THR A 96 22.98 9.73 4.12
N GLY A 97 24.24 9.97 4.46
CA GLY A 97 24.69 10.01 5.85
C GLY A 97 24.13 11.26 6.53
N VAL A 98 23.28 11.08 7.54
CA VAL A 98 22.58 12.18 8.22
C VAL A 98 23.11 12.49 9.61
N LEU A 99 23.81 11.54 10.24
CA LEU A 99 24.49 11.76 11.52
C LEU A 99 25.94 11.27 11.42
N LEU A 100 26.88 12.14 11.75
CA LEU A 100 28.28 11.83 11.76
C LEU A 100 28.79 11.62 13.21
N ASP A 101 29.79 10.76 13.37
CA ASP A 101 30.54 10.64 14.61
C ASP A 101 31.59 11.75 14.75
N ARG A 102 32.37 11.71 15.84
CA ARG A 102 33.43 12.69 16.10
C ARG A 102 34.56 12.64 15.07
N GLU A 103 34.71 11.54 14.39
CA GLU A 103 35.70 11.28 13.34
C GLU A 103 35.17 11.63 11.95
N GLY A 104 33.94 12.17 11.83
CA GLY A 104 33.31 12.55 10.56
C GLY A 104 32.76 11.40 9.73
N ARG A 105 32.60 10.21 10.33
CA ARG A 105 32.02 9.04 9.65
C ARG A 105 30.54 8.97 9.90
N ALA A 106 29.75 8.61 8.87
CA ALA A 106 28.31 8.48 9.02
C ALA A 106 27.96 7.30 9.95
N ARG A 107 27.13 7.57 10.97
CA ARG A 107 26.54 6.59 11.88
C ARG A 107 25.11 6.28 11.58
N VAL A 108 24.36 7.26 11.11
CA VAL A 108 22.97 7.09 10.68
C VAL A 108 22.88 7.43 9.21
N TYR A 109 22.29 6.54 8.45
CA TYR A 109 21.98 6.74 7.04
C TYR A 109 20.47 6.88 6.86
N GLU A 110 20.07 7.81 6.02
CA GLU A 110 18.71 7.89 5.50
C GLU A 110 18.69 7.22 4.12
N VAL A 111 17.73 6.33 3.91
CA VAL A 111 17.41 5.77 2.60
C VAL A 111 16.20 6.52 2.04
N ASN A 112 16.32 7.02 0.83
CA ASN A 112 15.25 7.68 0.09
C ASN A 112 14.96 6.87 -1.16
N ILE A 113 13.68 6.48 -1.35
CA ILE A 113 13.24 5.68 -2.50
C ILE A 113 12.08 6.41 -3.17
N VAL A 114 12.20 6.60 -4.48
CA VAL A 114 11.13 7.16 -5.31
C VAL A 114 10.58 6.06 -6.20
N CYS A 115 9.28 5.78 -6.05
CA CYS A 115 8.58 4.75 -6.81
C CYS A 115 7.50 5.37 -7.69
N GLY A 116 7.29 4.78 -8.86
CA GLY A 116 6.10 4.99 -9.67
C GLY A 116 5.19 3.77 -9.61
N VAL A 117 3.89 3.99 -9.72
CA VAL A 117 2.90 2.91 -9.84
C VAL A 117 1.77 3.32 -10.78
N THR A 118 1.39 2.40 -11.65
CA THR A 118 0.22 2.51 -12.53
C THR A 118 -0.66 1.30 -12.34
N ILE A 119 -1.95 1.50 -12.08
CA ILE A 119 -2.93 0.43 -11.95
C ILE A 119 -3.92 0.53 -13.11
N ARG A 120 -4.05 -0.55 -13.87
CA ARG A 120 -4.88 -0.59 -15.08
C ARG A 120 -5.94 -1.68 -14.99
N ASP A 121 -7.14 -1.36 -15.41
CA ASP A 121 -8.18 -2.33 -15.74
C ASP A 121 -7.89 -2.87 -17.14
N VAL A 122 -7.68 -4.19 -17.26
CA VAL A 122 -7.33 -4.83 -18.51
C VAL A 122 -8.55 -4.92 -19.44
N LYS A 123 -9.74 -5.19 -18.86
CA LYS A 123 -10.98 -5.37 -19.62
C LYS A 123 -11.49 -4.05 -20.17
N GLU A 124 -11.52 -3.01 -19.35
CA GLU A 124 -11.99 -1.68 -19.75
C GLU A 124 -10.90 -0.85 -20.43
N LYS A 125 -9.64 -1.33 -20.43
CA LYS A 125 -8.45 -0.62 -20.95
C LYS A 125 -8.30 0.78 -20.32
N LYS A 126 -8.68 0.92 -19.05
CA LYS A 126 -8.69 2.18 -18.31
C LYS A 126 -7.60 2.18 -17.23
N VAL A 127 -6.94 3.30 -17.06
CA VAL A 127 -6.08 3.53 -15.88
C VAL A 127 -6.98 3.83 -14.70
N ILE A 128 -6.88 2.99 -13.65
CA ILE A 128 -7.62 3.15 -12.39
C ILE A 128 -6.88 4.13 -11.48
N TYR A 129 -5.55 4.03 -11.47
CA TYR A 129 -4.69 4.85 -10.62
C TYR A 129 -3.33 5.04 -11.28
N ASP A 130 -2.79 6.24 -11.19
CA ASP A 130 -1.44 6.56 -11.63
C ASP A 130 -0.79 7.55 -10.67
N ASN A 131 0.35 7.17 -10.13
CA ASN A 131 1.21 8.05 -9.36
C ASN A 131 2.66 7.69 -9.61
N GLN A 132 3.39 8.58 -10.26
CA GLN A 132 4.77 8.37 -10.64
C GLN A 132 5.77 8.93 -9.61
N ASN A 133 5.30 9.38 -8.45
CA ASN A 133 6.16 10.06 -7.49
C ASN A 133 5.80 9.73 -6.03
N PHE A 134 5.77 8.45 -5.69
CA PHE A 134 5.76 8.01 -4.31
C PHE A 134 7.16 8.16 -3.71
N VAL A 135 7.29 8.99 -2.70
CA VAL A 135 8.56 9.21 -1.99
C VAL A 135 8.47 8.59 -0.60
N PHE A 136 9.36 7.66 -0.32
CA PHE A 136 9.51 7.05 0.99
C PHE A 136 10.90 7.25 1.54
N ARG A 137 10.97 7.50 2.85
CA ARG A 137 12.21 7.67 3.57
C ARG A 137 12.20 6.85 4.84
N ASP A 138 13.34 6.28 5.15
CA ASP A 138 13.58 5.62 6.44
C ASP A 138 15.05 5.79 6.81
N SER A 139 15.38 5.62 8.06
CA SER A 139 16.74 5.71 8.55
C SER A 139 17.16 4.44 9.25
N PHE A 140 18.44 4.15 9.18
CA PHE A 140 19.06 3.05 9.91
C PHE A 140 20.42 3.44 10.46
N GLU A 141 20.79 2.83 11.58
CA GLU A 141 22.12 2.99 12.17
C GLU A 141 23.08 2.01 11.50
N PHE A 142 24.24 2.52 11.13
CA PHE A 142 25.31 1.68 10.61
C PHE A 142 26.24 1.27 11.74
N SER A 143 26.25 -0.03 12.05
CA SER A 143 27.17 -0.58 13.03
C SER A 143 28.59 -0.69 12.43
N GLN A 144 29.56 -0.07 13.09
CA GLN A 144 30.97 -0.21 12.70
C GLN A 144 31.65 -1.44 13.33
N ASP A 145 30.91 -2.22 14.12
CA ASP A 145 31.45 -3.45 14.70
C ASP A 145 31.59 -4.52 13.58
N PRO A 146 32.82 -5.00 13.29
CA PRO A 146 33.04 -6.04 12.30
C PRO A 146 32.31 -7.37 12.61
N ARG A 147 31.84 -7.52 13.85
CA ARG A 147 31.06 -8.69 14.30
C ARG A 147 29.58 -8.54 14.02
N SER A 148 29.12 -7.33 13.72
CA SER A 148 27.73 -7.06 13.32
C SER A 148 27.55 -7.42 11.85
N PHE A 149 27.20 -8.68 11.60
CA PHE A 149 26.87 -9.18 10.25
C PHE A 149 25.50 -8.72 9.75
N PHE A 150 24.79 -7.92 10.55
CA PHE A 150 23.48 -7.44 10.18
C PHE A 150 23.60 -6.17 9.35
N ASN A 151 23.28 -6.30 8.08
CA ASN A 151 23.10 -5.15 7.21
C ASN A 151 21.74 -4.50 7.55
N GLU A 152 21.75 -3.41 8.31
CA GLU A 152 20.54 -2.69 8.73
C GLU A 152 19.83 -1.96 7.58
N GLU A 153 20.47 -1.86 6.44
CA GLU A 153 19.88 -1.40 5.18
C GLU A 153 18.65 -2.25 4.80
N ASP A 154 18.77 -3.57 4.89
CA ASP A 154 17.72 -4.51 4.48
C ASP A 154 16.41 -4.34 5.26
N PRO A 155 16.40 -4.22 6.60
CA PRO A 155 15.22 -3.91 7.36
C PRO A 155 14.58 -2.55 7.02
N ALA A 156 15.38 -1.52 6.73
CA ALA A 156 14.88 -0.22 6.33
C ALA A 156 14.15 -0.29 4.98
N VAL A 157 14.75 -0.95 4.00
CA VAL A 157 14.13 -1.18 2.68
C VAL A 157 12.83 -2.00 2.82
N GLU A 158 12.80 -3.00 3.70
CA GLU A 158 11.60 -3.82 3.93
C GLU A 158 10.47 -3.00 4.57
N ARG A 159 10.77 -2.10 5.51
CA ARG A 159 9.77 -1.18 6.09
C ARG A 159 9.21 -0.24 5.04
N ILE A 160 10.06 0.32 4.16
CA ILE A 160 9.63 1.17 3.05
C ILE A 160 8.77 0.38 2.06
N ALA A 161 9.19 -0.81 1.66
CA ALA A 161 8.42 -1.66 0.74
C ALA A 161 7.02 -1.97 1.28
N ARG A 162 6.91 -2.21 2.60
CA ARG A 162 5.63 -2.42 3.27
C ARG A 162 4.76 -1.16 3.24
N ALA A 163 5.29 -0.01 3.63
CA ALA A 163 4.56 1.26 3.62
C ALA A 163 4.09 1.64 2.21
N PHE A 164 4.93 1.39 1.20
CA PHE A 164 4.57 1.55 -0.21
C PHE A 164 3.41 0.63 -0.58
N ALA A 165 3.50 -0.67 -0.27
CA ALA A 165 2.47 -1.65 -0.58
C ALA A 165 1.12 -1.29 0.08
N GLU A 166 1.13 -0.86 1.35
CA GLU A 166 -0.06 -0.40 2.05
C GLU A 166 -0.71 0.81 1.36
N SER A 167 0.09 1.75 0.88
CA SER A 167 -0.37 2.94 0.18
C SER A 167 -0.98 2.60 -1.19
N VAL A 168 -0.28 1.77 -1.98
CA VAL A 168 -0.73 1.33 -3.31
C VAL A 168 -2.03 0.53 -3.22
N VAL A 169 -2.07 -0.46 -2.32
CA VAL A 169 -3.26 -1.32 -2.18
C VAL A 169 -4.43 -0.55 -1.58
N SER A 170 -4.17 0.41 -0.69
CA SER A 170 -5.22 1.31 -0.21
C SER A 170 -5.83 2.15 -1.35
N ALA A 171 -4.99 2.72 -2.22
CA ALA A 171 -5.46 3.45 -3.38
C ALA A 171 -6.25 2.55 -4.34
N PHE A 172 -5.79 1.31 -4.57
CA PHE A 172 -6.44 0.33 -5.43
C PHE A 172 -7.82 -0.08 -4.88
N VAL A 173 -7.89 -0.51 -3.61
CA VAL A 173 -9.13 -1.02 -3.01
C VAL A 173 -10.17 0.07 -2.77
N ASN A 174 -9.73 1.28 -2.42
CA ASN A 174 -10.63 2.38 -2.12
C ASN A 174 -11.01 3.22 -3.35
N GLY A 175 -10.41 2.96 -4.52
CA GLY A 175 -10.66 3.74 -5.73
C GLY A 175 -10.22 5.20 -5.64
N ILE A 176 -9.29 5.52 -4.74
CA ILE A 176 -8.79 6.89 -4.54
C ILE A 176 -7.85 7.23 -5.69
N GLY A 177 -8.32 8.01 -6.65
CA GLY A 177 -7.48 8.48 -7.77
C GLY A 177 -8.21 8.66 -9.09
N VAL A 178 -9.42 8.14 -9.23
CA VAL A 178 -10.25 8.47 -10.39
C VAL A 178 -10.88 9.83 -10.14
N LYS A 179 -10.19 10.91 -10.48
CA LYS A 179 -10.88 12.16 -10.79
C LYS A 179 -11.68 11.86 -12.05
N ASP A 180 -12.99 11.68 -11.88
CA ASP A 180 -13.91 11.83 -13.00
C ASP A 180 -13.71 13.26 -13.53
N GLU A 181 -12.94 13.42 -14.60
CA GLU A 181 -13.04 14.60 -15.45
C GLU A 181 -14.44 14.53 -16.07
N LYS A 182 -15.41 15.02 -15.34
CA LYS A 182 -16.68 15.44 -15.94
C LYS A 182 -16.36 16.65 -16.82
N LYS A 183 -16.34 16.38 -18.10
CA LYS A 183 -16.46 17.36 -19.17
C LYS A 183 -17.88 17.87 -19.23
#